data_c3e4f0934524e60ccded37916d848a83
#
_entry.id   c3e4f0934524e60ccded37916d848a83
#
_cell.length_a   1.000
_cell.length_b   1.000
_cell.length_c   1.000
_cell.angle_alpha   90.00
_cell.angle_beta   90.00
_cell.angle_gamma   90.00
#
_symmetry.space_group_name_H-M   'P 1'
#
loop_
_entity.id
_entity.type
_entity.pdbx_description
1 polymer ?
#
loop_
_entity_poly.entity_id
_entity_poly.type
_entity_poly.pdbx_seq_one_letter_code
_entity_poly.pdbx_strand_id
1 'polypeptide(L)'
;EAVYASFGVSGVVDCDMDGNLLWQAAIGDGTAGFGSAASPVVYGDLVYVNASIESNTLFAFDKQSGRNVWKTESIMKSWTTPCIAEVPDGPPELILNQKNEIFAFDPVTGKKLWWCAGVEDYIVPVPVFHDGIVYCLGGRSNRAIAVKLGGRGDVTKTHKLWESTTGANVTSPVYHDGHLYWASDKAIGNCLRASDGEEVYRERLPTRSRIYSSIVRAGNKLYVTTRDQGIVVLAAKPE
;
A
#
# COMPACT_ATOMS: atom_id res chain seq x y z
N GLU A 1 4.72 -17.63 -17.31
CA GLU A 1 5.09 -16.80 -16.17
C GLU A 1 5.72 -15.51 -16.68
N ALA A 2 5.51 -14.37 -15.99
CA ALA A 2 5.96 -13.05 -16.39
C ALA A 2 6.39 -12.24 -15.16
N VAL A 3 7.26 -11.26 -15.37
CA VAL A 3 7.76 -10.32 -14.35
C VAL A 3 7.40 -8.90 -14.76
N TYR A 4 6.52 -8.26 -13.98
CA TYR A 4 6.16 -6.86 -14.18
C TYR A 4 7.00 -5.97 -13.26
N ALA A 5 7.65 -4.96 -13.84
CA ALA A 5 8.47 -4.02 -13.09
C ALA A 5 8.21 -2.56 -13.53
N SER A 6 8.24 -1.65 -12.56
CA SER A 6 8.13 -0.20 -12.81
C SER A 6 9.50 0.46 -12.58
N PHE A 7 9.93 1.25 -13.55
CA PHE A 7 11.20 1.98 -13.55
C PHE A 7 10.98 3.51 -13.59
N GLY A 8 9.90 3.99 -12.96
CA GLY A 8 9.58 5.40 -12.93
C GLY A 8 9.41 5.99 -14.34
N VAL A 9 10.13 7.04 -14.67
CA VAL A 9 10.07 7.70 -15.98
C VAL A 9 10.42 6.81 -17.18
N SER A 10 11.10 5.69 -16.94
CA SER A 10 11.36 4.68 -17.98
C SER A 10 10.15 3.79 -18.27
N GLY A 11 9.08 3.92 -17.48
CA GLY A 11 7.84 3.21 -17.70
C GLY A 11 7.71 1.90 -16.93
N VAL A 12 6.70 1.14 -17.28
CA VAL A 12 6.43 -0.21 -16.79
C VAL A 12 6.74 -1.22 -17.89
N VAL A 13 7.32 -2.34 -17.49
CA VAL A 13 7.72 -3.42 -18.42
C VAL A 13 7.13 -4.75 -17.97
N ASP A 14 6.97 -5.64 -18.93
CA ASP A 14 6.80 -7.08 -18.75
C ASP A 14 7.98 -7.79 -19.37
N CYS A 15 8.55 -8.71 -18.62
CA CYS A 15 9.63 -9.60 -19.07
C CYS A 15 9.25 -11.06 -18.83
N ASP A 16 9.73 -11.95 -19.67
CA ASP A 16 9.67 -13.38 -19.38
C ASP A 16 10.64 -13.76 -18.24
N MET A 17 10.64 -15.03 -17.84
CA MET A 17 11.51 -15.54 -16.76
C MET A 17 13.00 -15.57 -17.14
N ASP A 18 13.33 -15.45 -18.43
CA ASP A 18 14.69 -15.34 -18.94
C ASP A 18 15.17 -13.89 -19.05
N GLY A 19 14.30 -12.91 -18.71
CA GLY A 19 14.58 -11.49 -18.74
C GLY A 19 14.40 -10.83 -20.12
N ASN A 20 13.80 -11.51 -21.10
CA ASN A 20 13.49 -10.91 -22.37
C ASN A 20 12.29 -9.96 -22.25
N LEU A 21 12.41 -8.75 -22.78
CA LEU A 21 11.33 -7.76 -22.79
C LEU A 21 10.19 -8.23 -23.70
N LEU A 22 8.99 -8.34 -23.14
CA LEU A 22 7.77 -8.68 -23.86
C LEU A 22 7.02 -7.42 -24.32
N TRP A 23 6.84 -6.47 -23.41
CA TRP A 23 6.30 -5.15 -23.73
C TRP A 23 6.78 -4.08 -22.74
N GLN A 24 6.68 -2.83 -23.15
CA GLN A 24 6.96 -1.64 -22.34
C GLN A 24 5.88 -0.59 -22.59
N ALA A 25 5.45 0.08 -21.52
CA ALA A 25 4.47 1.16 -21.58
C ALA A 25 4.96 2.39 -20.82
N ALA A 26 4.76 3.57 -21.41
CA ALA A 26 5.07 4.85 -20.75
C ALA A 26 4.00 5.16 -19.69
N ILE A 27 4.43 5.74 -18.57
CA ILE A 27 3.55 6.15 -17.46
C ILE A 27 3.71 7.64 -17.08
N GLY A 28 4.53 8.38 -17.81
CA GLY A 28 4.81 9.79 -17.59
C GLY A 28 6.30 10.08 -17.44
N ASP A 29 6.64 11.37 -17.30
CA ASP A 29 8.02 11.87 -17.22
C ASP A 29 8.31 12.68 -15.95
N GLY A 30 7.32 12.80 -15.06
CA GLY A 30 7.45 13.49 -13.79
C GLY A 30 8.37 12.76 -12.80
N THR A 31 8.97 13.51 -11.92
CA THR A 31 9.84 12.99 -10.86
C THR A 31 9.52 13.63 -9.50
N ALA A 32 10.00 13.04 -8.43
CA ALA A 32 10.00 13.60 -7.09
C ALA A 32 11.34 13.35 -6.41
N GLY A 33 11.64 14.11 -5.34
CA GLY A 33 12.94 14.04 -4.67
C GLY A 33 13.30 12.68 -4.08
N PHE A 34 12.31 11.79 -3.89
CA PHE A 34 12.52 10.41 -3.43
C PHE A 34 12.37 9.37 -4.54
N GLY A 35 12.23 9.81 -5.81
CA GLY A 35 11.97 8.90 -6.94
C GLY A 35 10.59 8.27 -6.88
N SER A 36 10.45 7.14 -7.57
CA SER A 36 9.26 6.30 -7.62
C SER A 36 9.46 5.05 -6.77
N ALA A 37 8.39 4.54 -6.14
CA ALA A 37 8.50 3.38 -5.25
C ALA A 37 7.31 2.39 -5.35
N ALA A 38 6.24 2.76 -6.04
CA ALA A 38 5.09 1.90 -6.22
C ALA A 38 5.41 0.70 -7.12
N SER A 39 5.07 -0.50 -6.68
CA SER A 39 5.19 -1.71 -7.49
C SER A 39 3.94 -1.92 -8.36
N PRO A 40 4.06 -2.54 -9.54
CA PRO A 40 2.91 -3.04 -10.28
C PRO A 40 2.14 -4.11 -9.48
N VAL A 41 0.82 -4.15 -9.65
CA VAL A 41 -0.06 -5.15 -9.03
C VAL A 41 -0.83 -5.86 -10.13
N VAL A 42 -0.88 -7.19 -10.09
CA VAL A 42 -1.58 -8.01 -11.08
C VAL A 42 -2.88 -8.53 -10.49
N TYR A 43 -3.98 -8.35 -11.21
CA TYR A 43 -5.24 -8.99 -10.88
C TYR A 43 -6.03 -9.27 -12.17
N GLY A 44 -6.50 -10.51 -12.34
CA GLY A 44 -7.15 -10.96 -13.56
C GLY A 44 -6.22 -10.81 -14.78
N ASP A 45 -6.66 -10.08 -15.77
CA ASP A 45 -5.90 -9.81 -16.99
C ASP A 45 -5.26 -8.41 -17.00
N LEU A 46 -5.22 -7.72 -15.86
CA LEU A 46 -4.75 -6.35 -15.75
C LEU A 46 -3.53 -6.23 -14.82
N VAL A 47 -2.67 -5.26 -15.16
CA VAL A 47 -1.54 -4.79 -14.35
C VAL A 47 -1.82 -3.34 -13.96
N TYR A 48 -1.92 -3.07 -12.66
CA TYR A 48 -2.17 -1.73 -12.11
C TYR A 48 -0.88 -1.07 -11.71
N VAL A 49 -0.74 0.20 -12.09
CA VAL A 49 0.46 1.01 -11.81
C VAL A 49 0.06 2.35 -11.23
N ASN A 50 0.46 2.62 -10.00
CA ASN A 50 0.35 3.95 -9.42
C ASN A 50 1.49 4.84 -9.95
N ALA A 51 1.22 5.60 -10.99
CA ALA A 51 2.12 6.57 -11.59
C ALA A 51 1.81 8.01 -11.11
N SER A 52 1.41 8.15 -9.85
CA SER A 52 1.09 9.47 -9.29
C SER A 52 2.29 10.42 -9.23
N ILE A 53 3.51 9.89 -9.21
CA ILE A 53 4.76 10.67 -9.28
C ILE A 53 5.04 11.11 -10.70
N GLU A 54 4.89 10.20 -11.67
CA GLU A 54 5.25 10.40 -13.07
C GLU A 54 4.21 11.23 -13.83
N SER A 55 2.92 11.06 -13.54
CA SER A 55 1.84 11.68 -14.32
C SER A 55 0.57 12.00 -13.54
N ASN A 56 0.57 11.89 -12.21
CA ASN A 56 -0.63 12.02 -11.37
C ASN A 56 -1.74 11.05 -11.80
N THR A 57 -1.38 9.83 -12.21
CA THR A 57 -2.30 8.88 -12.85
C THR A 57 -2.17 7.49 -12.24
N LEU A 58 -3.32 6.81 -12.08
CA LEU A 58 -3.41 5.37 -11.84
C LEU A 58 -3.76 4.70 -13.17
N PHE A 59 -2.94 3.75 -13.62
CA PHE A 59 -3.12 3.02 -14.87
C PHE A 59 -3.54 1.58 -14.62
N ALA A 60 -4.27 1.03 -15.59
CA ALA A 60 -4.42 -0.41 -15.77
C ALA A 60 -4.05 -0.78 -17.20
N PHE A 61 -3.09 -1.68 -17.32
CA PHE A 61 -2.62 -2.21 -18.59
C PHE A 61 -3.10 -3.65 -18.76
N ASP A 62 -3.40 -4.04 -20.00
CA ASP A 62 -3.58 -5.44 -20.35
C ASP A 62 -2.25 -6.18 -20.14
N LYS A 63 -2.28 -7.25 -19.37
CA LYS A 63 -1.05 -7.94 -18.91
C LYS A 63 -0.27 -8.62 -20.04
N GLN A 64 -0.91 -8.93 -21.16
CA GLN A 64 -0.26 -9.61 -22.28
C GLN A 64 0.33 -8.65 -23.30
N SER A 65 -0.34 -7.52 -23.54
CA SER A 65 0.03 -6.58 -24.61
C SER A 65 0.61 -5.26 -24.14
N GLY A 66 0.51 -4.93 -22.84
CA GLY A 66 0.90 -3.62 -22.33
C GLY A 66 0.00 -2.47 -22.78
N ARG A 67 -1.11 -2.77 -23.47
CA ARG A 67 -2.06 -1.76 -23.91
C ARG A 67 -2.79 -1.16 -22.71
N ASN A 68 -2.86 0.16 -22.64
CA ASN A 68 -3.66 0.85 -21.62
C ASN A 68 -5.14 0.50 -21.80
N VAL A 69 -5.75 -0.09 -20.79
CA VAL A 69 -7.19 -0.46 -20.76
C VAL A 69 -8.00 0.68 -20.19
N TRP A 70 -7.56 1.22 -19.05
CA TRP A 70 -8.12 2.42 -18.45
C TRP A 70 -7.06 3.18 -17.67
N LYS A 71 -7.34 4.47 -17.43
CA LYS A 71 -6.55 5.32 -16.54
C LYS A 71 -7.47 6.25 -15.75
N THR A 72 -7.04 6.59 -14.55
CA THR A 72 -7.68 7.63 -13.72
C THR A 72 -6.65 8.70 -13.39
N GLU A 73 -6.94 9.91 -13.80
CA GLU A 73 -6.09 11.09 -13.61
C GLU A 73 -6.40 11.81 -12.28
N SER A 74 -5.62 12.83 -11.94
CA SER A 74 -5.73 13.61 -10.71
C SER A 74 -5.45 12.82 -9.43
N ILE A 75 -4.63 11.79 -9.53
CA ILE A 75 -4.09 11.08 -8.37
C ILE A 75 -3.01 11.95 -7.72
N MET A 76 -3.17 12.23 -6.42
CA MET A 76 -2.19 13.00 -5.68
C MET A 76 -0.96 12.15 -5.38
N LYS A 77 0.21 12.80 -5.30
CA LYS A 77 1.51 12.11 -5.08
C LYS A 77 1.47 11.15 -3.90
N SER A 78 1.75 9.91 -4.21
CA SER A 78 1.79 8.78 -3.28
C SER A 78 2.81 7.76 -3.76
N TRP A 79 3.62 7.25 -2.87
CA TRP A 79 4.61 6.19 -3.14
C TRP A 79 4.07 4.80 -2.85
N THR A 80 2.79 4.72 -2.47
CA THR A 80 2.16 3.45 -2.11
C THR A 80 1.90 2.56 -3.32
N THR A 81 2.09 1.28 -3.15
CA THR A 81 1.55 0.27 -4.06
C THR A 81 0.06 0.11 -3.78
N PRO A 82 -0.83 0.16 -4.79
CA PRO A 82 -2.24 -0.13 -4.58
C PRO A 82 -2.44 -1.59 -4.16
N CYS A 83 -3.59 -1.94 -3.60
CA CYS A 83 -3.93 -3.33 -3.30
C CYS A 83 -5.32 -3.70 -3.82
N ILE A 84 -5.50 -4.96 -4.19
CA ILE A 84 -6.82 -5.53 -4.48
C ILE A 84 -7.36 -6.11 -3.18
N ALA A 85 -8.42 -5.53 -2.66
CA ALA A 85 -9.04 -5.91 -1.41
C ALA A 85 -10.35 -6.68 -1.67
N GLU A 86 -10.48 -7.84 -1.04
CA GLU A 86 -11.70 -8.64 -1.10
C GLU A 86 -12.81 -7.98 -0.27
N VAL A 87 -14.00 -7.85 -0.86
CA VAL A 87 -15.18 -7.31 -0.21
C VAL A 87 -16.12 -8.46 0.13
N PRO A 88 -16.51 -8.64 1.39
CA PRO A 88 -17.52 -9.64 1.74
C PRO A 88 -18.80 -9.44 0.92
N ASP A 89 -19.27 -10.51 0.30
CA ASP A 89 -20.48 -10.52 -0.53
C ASP A 89 -20.50 -9.55 -1.73
N GLY A 90 -19.30 -9.11 -2.18
CA GLY A 90 -19.16 -8.17 -3.29
C GLY A 90 -17.93 -8.42 -4.17
N PRO A 91 -17.84 -7.73 -5.30
CA PRO A 91 -16.64 -7.77 -6.12
C PRO A 91 -15.47 -7.09 -5.39
N PRO A 92 -14.23 -7.53 -5.64
CA PRO A 92 -13.05 -6.90 -5.04
C PRO A 92 -12.89 -5.45 -5.49
N GLU A 93 -12.24 -4.66 -4.66
CA GLU A 93 -11.98 -3.24 -4.89
C GLU A 93 -10.47 -2.97 -5.00
N LEU A 94 -10.08 -2.11 -5.92
CA LEU A 94 -8.71 -1.62 -6.04
C LEU A 94 -8.54 -0.40 -5.12
N ILE A 95 -7.76 -0.55 -4.07
CA ILE A 95 -7.56 0.48 -3.05
C ILE A 95 -6.27 1.24 -3.32
N LEU A 96 -6.36 2.56 -3.29
CA LEU A 96 -5.22 3.46 -3.37
C LEU A 96 -5.24 4.43 -2.18
N ASN A 97 -4.22 4.36 -1.34
CA ASN A 97 -3.99 5.33 -0.28
C ASN A 97 -3.13 6.47 -0.82
N GLN A 98 -3.66 7.68 -0.84
CA GLN A 98 -2.96 8.87 -1.32
C GLN A 98 -3.04 10.01 -0.30
N LYS A 99 -2.35 11.11 -0.56
CA LYS A 99 -2.46 12.30 0.28
C LYS A 99 -3.92 12.76 0.36
N ASN A 100 -4.40 13.02 1.57
CA ASN A 100 -5.73 13.48 1.95
C ASN A 100 -6.86 12.46 1.78
N GLU A 101 -6.72 11.42 0.98
CA GLU A 101 -7.85 10.56 0.61
C GLU A 101 -7.43 9.11 0.42
N ILE A 102 -8.31 8.21 0.79
CA ILE A 102 -8.24 6.79 0.45
C ILE A 102 -9.30 6.56 -0.62
N PHE A 103 -8.91 6.01 -1.76
CA PHE A 103 -9.82 5.71 -2.86
C PHE A 103 -10.03 4.21 -3.03
N ALA A 104 -11.24 3.84 -3.42
CA ALA A 104 -11.53 2.54 -4.00
C ALA A 104 -12.04 2.71 -5.43
N PHE A 105 -11.53 1.85 -6.30
CA PHE A 105 -11.93 1.77 -7.70
C PHE A 105 -12.45 0.38 -8.03
N ASP A 106 -13.34 0.33 -8.99
CA ASP A 106 -13.63 -0.92 -9.71
C ASP A 106 -12.39 -1.33 -10.50
N PRO A 107 -11.78 -2.48 -10.21
CA PRO A 107 -10.53 -2.86 -10.87
C PRO A 107 -10.69 -3.08 -12.38
N VAL A 108 -11.86 -3.47 -12.86
CA VAL A 108 -12.10 -3.75 -14.29
C VAL A 108 -12.26 -2.46 -15.10
N THR A 109 -12.96 -1.48 -14.56
CA THR A 109 -13.36 -0.26 -15.29
C THR A 109 -12.61 1.00 -14.90
N GLY A 110 -11.89 0.99 -13.78
CA GLY A 110 -11.24 2.18 -13.21
C GLY A 110 -12.22 3.21 -12.62
N LYS A 111 -13.50 2.88 -12.55
CA LYS A 111 -14.50 3.78 -11.97
C LYS A 111 -14.28 3.91 -10.46
N LYS A 112 -14.16 5.14 -9.97
CA LYS A 112 -14.10 5.40 -8.54
C LYS A 112 -15.41 4.99 -7.88
N LEU A 113 -15.35 4.09 -6.91
CA LEU A 113 -16.49 3.55 -6.18
C LEU A 113 -16.79 4.41 -4.95
N TRP A 114 -15.77 4.66 -4.16
CA TRP A 114 -15.87 5.49 -2.96
C TRP A 114 -14.55 6.19 -2.64
N TRP A 115 -14.64 7.15 -1.73
CA TRP A 115 -13.50 7.81 -1.10
C TRP A 115 -13.76 8.08 0.37
N CYS A 116 -12.68 8.10 1.15
CA CYS A 116 -12.68 8.40 2.57
C CYS A 116 -11.58 9.43 2.86
N ALA A 117 -11.84 10.40 3.73
CA ALA A 117 -10.81 11.31 4.21
C ALA A 117 -9.65 10.52 4.85
N GLY A 118 -8.47 10.72 4.32
CA GLY A 118 -7.23 10.03 4.64
C GLY A 118 -6.22 10.88 5.38
N VAL A 119 -4.95 10.58 5.22
CA VAL A 119 -3.84 11.28 5.89
C VAL A 119 -3.45 12.53 5.10
N GLU A 120 -3.32 13.67 5.77
CA GLU A 120 -3.00 14.98 5.16
C GLU A 120 -1.51 15.17 4.78
N ASP A 121 -0.76 14.12 4.63
CA ASP A 121 0.67 14.14 4.31
C ASP A 121 0.96 13.15 3.17
N TYR A 122 2.23 13.01 2.79
CA TYR A 122 2.63 12.03 1.79
C TYR A 122 2.45 10.60 2.29
N ILE A 123 2.17 9.69 1.38
CA ILE A 123 1.90 8.30 1.68
C ILE A 123 2.96 7.41 1.04
N VAL A 124 3.51 6.49 1.84
CA VAL A 124 4.46 5.47 1.41
C VAL A 124 3.96 4.06 1.73
N PRO A 125 3.42 3.79 2.94
CA PRO A 125 3.02 2.43 3.30
C PRO A 125 1.94 1.86 2.38
N VAL A 126 2.06 0.58 2.07
CA VAL A 126 1.05 -0.18 1.32
C VAL A 126 -0.13 -0.46 2.25
N PRO A 127 -1.39 -0.25 1.80
CA PRO A 127 -2.56 -0.67 2.55
C PRO A 127 -2.58 -2.19 2.74
N VAL A 128 -3.04 -2.64 3.90
CA VAL A 128 -3.34 -4.05 4.14
C VAL A 128 -4.83 -4.20 4.41
N PHE A 129 -5.39 -5.36 4.07
CA PHE A 129 -6.81 -5.61 4.29
C PHE A 129 -7.04 -6.96 4.95
N HIS A 130 -8.13 -7.07 5.67
CA HIS A 130 -8.61 -8.30 6.26
C HIS A 130 -10.11 -8.18 6.55
N ASP A 131 -10.86 -9.22 6.21
CA ASP A 131 -12.30 -9.37 6.51
C ASP A 131 -13.13 -8.10 6.23
N GLY A 132 -13.02 -7.58 5.01
CA GLY A 132 -13.79 -6.42 4.56
C GLY A 132 -13.38 -5.07 5.15
N ILE A 133 -12.22 -5.00 5.79
CA ILE A 133 -11.64 -3.76 6.33
C ILE A 133 -10.26 -3.53 5.69
N VAL A 134 -10.02 -2.29 5.24
CA VAL A 134 -8.69 -1.85 4.80
C VAL A 134 -8.06 -0.95 5.86
N TYR A 135 -6.77 -1.17 6.10
CA TYR A 135 -5.95 -0.40 7.04
C TYR A 135 -4.92 0.40 6.26
N CYS A 136 -5.00 1.71 6.37
CA CYS A 136 -4.16 2.66 5.67
C CYS A 136 -3.31 3.44 6.67
N LEU A 137 -1.99 3.33 6.56
CA LEU A 137 -1.04 4.07 7.38
C LEU A 137 -0.34 5.13 6.51
N GLY A 138 0.18 6.18 7.13
CA GLY A 138 0.97 7.15 6.38
C GLY A 138 1.30 8.43 7.13
N GLY A 139 2.12 9.23 6.45
CA GLY A 139 2.50 10.57 6.84
C GLY A 139 3.53 10.65 7.98
N ARG A 140 4.23 11.77 8.06
CA ARG A 140 5.15 12.09 9.17
C ARG A 140 4.42 12.24 10.50
N SER A 141 3.11 12.50 10.45
CA SER A 141 2.23 12.51 11.61
C SER A 141 1.95 11.11 12.16
N ASN A 142 2.40 10.05 11.47
CA ASN A 142 2.21 8.65 11.85
C ASN A 142 0.73 8.31 12.11
N ARG A 143 -0.12 8.53 11.12
CA ARG A 143 -1.55 8.21 11.21
C ARG A 143 -1.83 6.79 10.76
N ALA A 144 -2.86 6.18 11.34
CA ALA A 144 -3.44 4.93 10.89
C ALA A 144 -4.97 5.07 10.85
N ILE A 145 -5.58 4.56 9.80
CA ILE A 145 -7.03 4.67 9.54
C ILE A 145 -7.54 3.30 9.10
N ALA A 146 -8.66 2.86 9.68
CA ALA A 146 -9.40 1.70 9.21
C ALA A 146 -10.70 2.12 8.54
N VAL A 147 -10.94 1.55 7.36
CA VAL A 147 -12.14 1.82 6.55
C VAL A 147 -12.81 0.51 6.16
N LYS A 148 -14.11 0.40 6.39
CA LYS A 148 -14.92 -0.72 5.90
C LYS A 148 -15.07 -0.64 4.38
N LEU A 149 -14.83 -1.73 3.68
CA LEU A 149 -14.99 -1.85 2.23
C LEU A 149 -16.46 -1.90 1.80
N GLY A 150 -16.73 -1.83 0.49
CA GLY A 150 -18.07 -1.99 -0.08
C GLY A 150 -18.92 -0.72 -0.11
N GLY A 151 -18.39 0.44 0.31
CA GLY A 151 -19.09 1.72 0.29
C GLY A 151 -19.31 2.32 -1.10
N ARG A 152 -20.03 3.44 -1.17
CA ARG A 152 -20.20 4.21 -2.42
C ARG A 152 -20.21 5.72 -2.11
N GLY A 153 -19.51 6.51 -2.96
CA GLY A 153 -19.39 7.97 -2.78
C GLY A 153 -18.50 8.35 -1.60
N ASP A 154 -18.83 9.42 -0.89
CA ASP A 154 -18.14 9.83 0.34
C ASP A 154 -18.51 8.92 1.52
N VAL A 155 -17.56 8.12 1.96
CA VAL A 155 -17.76 7.16 3.06
C VAL A 155 -17.11 7.62 4.37
N THR A 156 -16.57 8.82 4.42
CA THR A 156 -15.81 9.32 5.58
C THR A 156 -16.57 9.20 6.89
N LYS A 157 -17.88 9.49 6.89
CA LYS A 157 -18.72 9.44 8.10
C LYS A 157 -19.38 8.10 8.36
N THR A 158 -19.40 7.20 7.35
CA THR A 158 -20.18 5.96 7.41
C THR A 158 -19.32 4.70 7.49
N HIS A 159 -18.11 4.74 6.95
CA HIS A 159 -17.24 3.55 6.85
C HIS A 159 -15.87 3.72 7.52
N LYS A 160 -15.45 4.95 7.89
CA LYS A 160 -14.26 5.12 8.73
C LYS A 160 -14.57 4.55 10.12
N LEU A 161 -13.93 3.42 10.45
CA LEU A 161 -14.19 2.72 11.71
C LEU A 161 -13.45 3.38 12.86
N TRP A 162 -12.18 3.69 12.63
CA TRP A 162 -11.33 4.36 13.60
C TRP A 162 -10.16 5.10 12.92
N GLU A 163 -9.54 5.97 13.67
CA GLU A 163 -8.32 6.68 13.31
C GLU A 163 -7.41 6.77 14.53
N SER A 164 -6.11 6.47 14.36
CA SER A 164 -5.10 6.49 15.41
C SER A 164 -3.96 7.45 15.06
N THR A 165 -3.33 8.03 16.08
CA THR A 165 -2.09 8.82 15.96
C THR A 165 -0.84 7.96 16.02
N THR A 166 -0.99 6.65 16.10
CA THR A 166 0.09 5.66 16.03
C THR A 166 0.02 4.95 14.70
N GLY A 167 0.91 5.27 13.78
CA GLY A 167 0.98 4.73 12.42
C GLY A 167 2.42 4.65 11.93
N ALA A 168 2.60 4.54 10.63
CA ALA A 168 3.90 4.38 9.99
C ALA A 168 4.19 5.50 8.99
N ASN A 169 5.42 6.00 8.99
CA ASN A 169 5.89 6.98 8.01
C ASN A 169 6.21 6.31 6.65
N VAL A 170 6.97 5.21 6.67
CA VAL A 170 7.49 4.57 5.45
C VAL A 170 7.11 3.10 5.37
N THR A 171 7.22 2.37 6.48
CA THR A 171 7.08 0.92 6.50
C THR A 171 5.62 0.49 6.45
N SER A 172 5.32 -0.54 5.67
CA SER A 172 3.97 -1.11 5.61
C SER A 172 3.71 -2.04 6.79
N PRO A 173 2.47 -2.06 7.33
CA PRO A 173 2.09 -2.99 8.37
C PRO A 173 1.86 -4.40 7.81
N VAL A 174 1.82 -5.39 8.70
CA VAL A 174 1.22 -6.70 8.44
C VAL A 174 0.06 -6.91 9.41
N TYR A 175 -1.02 -7.55 8.91
CA TYR A 175 -2.12 -8.03 9.75
C TYR A 175 -1.82 -9.47 10.20
N HIS A 176 -2.03 -9.73 11.47
CA HIS A 176 -2.00 -11.09 12.02
C HIS A 176 -2.82 -11.17 13.30
N ASP A 177 -3.71 -12.15 13.34
CA ASP A 177 -4.51 -12.50 14.52
C ASP A 177 -5.13 -11.30 15.24
N GLY A 178 -5.91 -10.50 14.49
CA GLY A 178 -6.60 -9.33 15.00
C GLY A 178 -5.73 -8.10 15.28
N HIS A 179 -4.46 -8.11 14.87
CA HIS A 179 -3.51 -7.03 15.15
C HIS A 179 -2.75 -6.58 13.90
N LEU A 180 -2.33 -5.32 13.92
CA LEU A 180 -1.45 -4.70 12.94
C LEU A 180 -0.06 -4.51 13.54
N TYR A 181 0.97 -4.99 12.85
CA TYR A 181 2.36 -4.89 13.30
C TYR A 181 3.21 -4.16 12.27
N TRP A 182 4.06 -3.24 12.71
CA TRP A 182 5.09 -2.61 11.88
C TRP A 182 6.25 -2.10 12.73
N ALA A 183 7.37 -1.81 12.08
CA ALA A 183 8.50 -1.12 12.70
C ALA A 183 8.64 0.28 12.09
N SER A 184 8.79 1.31 12.92
CA SER A 184 9.03 2.67 12.43
C SER A 184 10.48 2.83 11.94
N ASP A 185 10.73 3.91 11.16
CA ASP A 185 12.08 4.30 10.71
C ASP A 185 13.06 4.58 11.86
N LYS A 186 12.54 4.81 13.08
CA LYS A 186 13.31 5.01 14.33
C LYS A 186 13.50 3.72 15.13
N ALA A 187 13.28 2.56 14.55
CA ALA A 187 13.36 1.25 15.20
C ALA A 187 12.42 1.11 16.42
N ILE A 188 11.21 1.58 16.29
CA ILE A 188 10.14 1.32 17.23
C ILE A 188 9.22 0.25 16.64
N GLY A 189 9.06 -0.88 17.29
CA GLY A 189 8.04 -1.87 17.02
C GLY A 189 6.70 -1.38 17.54
N ASN A 190 5.66 -1.52 16.73
CA ASN A 190 4.32 -1.07 17.07
C ASN A 190 3.32 -2.22 16.85
N CYS A 191 2.32 -2.26 17.69
CA CYS A 191 1.17 -3.14 17.56
C CYS A 191 -0.11 -2.35 17.87
N LEU A 192 -1.06 -2.35 16.93
CA LEU A 192 -2.42 -1.87 17.17
C LEU A 192 -3.41 -3.03 17.12
N ARG A 193 -4.45 -2.97 17.96
CA ARG A 193 -5.61 -3.84 17.78
C ARG A 193 -6.38 -3.40 16.52
N ALA A 194 -6.61 -4.33 15.61
CA ALA A 194 -7.20 -4.02 14.31
C ALA A 194 -8.67 -3.61 14.40
N SER A 195 -9.41 -4.04 15.43
CA SER A 195 -10.85 -3.75 15.59
C SER A 195 -11.16 -2.30 15.96
N ASP A 196 -10.29 -1.63 16.70
CA ASP A 196 -10.53 -0.30 17.28
C ASP A 196 -9.35 0.68 17.18
N GLY A 197 -8.17 0.20 16.71
CA GLY A 197 -6.98 1.03 16.58
C GLY A 197 -6.28 1.36 17.90
N GLU A 198 -6.63 0.65 19.00
CA GLU A 198 -5.96 0.81 20.29
C GLU A 198 -4.50 0.35 20.23
N GLU A 199 -3.60 1.16 20.78
CA GLU A 199 -2.18 0.83 20.89
C GLU A 199 -2.00 -0.28 21.95
N VAL A 200 -1.55 -1.46 21.50
CA VAL A 200 -1.25 -2.61 22.36
C VAL A 200 0.15 -2.49 22.92
N TYR A 201 1.12 -2.20 22.05
CA TYR A 201 2.48 -1.83 22.47
C TYR A 201 3.16 -0.90 21.47
N ARG A 202 4.15 -0.17 21.99
CA ARG A 202 5.06 0.67 21.24
C ARG A 202 6.43 0.62 21.89
N GLU A 203 7.31 -0.25 21.39
CA GLU A 203 8.56 -0.58 22.07
C GLU A 203 9.77 -0.44 21.14
N ARG A 204 10.90 -0.07 21.72
CA ARG A 204 12.16 0.01 20.99
C ARG A 204 12.69 -1.37 20.68
N LEU A 205 12.95 -1.60 19.39
CA LEU A 205 13.58 -2.84 18.92
C LEU A 205 15.06 -2.89 19.36
N PRO A 206 15.63 -4.10 19.49
CA PRO A 206 17.02 -4.29 19.94
C PRO A 206 18.02 -3.96 18.81
N THR A 207 17.91 -2.77 18.24
CA THR A 207 18.77 -2.24 17.18
C THR A 207 18.90 -0.72 17.30
N ARG A 208 20.03 -0.19 16.85
CA ARG A 208 20.26 1.26 16.67
C ARG A 208 20.15 1.69 15.21
N SER A 209 20.00 0.73 14.30
CA SER A 209 19.87 0.97 12.88
C SER A 209 18.50 1.54 12.53
N ARG A 210 18.43 2.33 11.48
CA ARG A 210 17.16 2.76 10.88
C ARG A 210 16.48 1.60 10.15
N ILE A 211 15.15 1.67 10.05
CA ILE A 211 14.32 0.68 9.39
C ILE A 211 13.48 1.39 8.33
N TYR A 212 13.65 0.99 7.07
CA TYR A 212 12.84 1.46 5.95
C TYR A 212 12.10 0.31 5.25
N SER A 213 12.49 -0.93 5.56
CA SER A 213 11.83 -2.12 5.05
C SER A 213 10.51 -2.39 5.77
N SER A 214 9.52 -2.84 5.04
CA SER A 214 8.29 -3.39 5.63
C SER A 214 8.60 -4.71 6.34
N ILE A 215 7.79 -5.03 7.35
CA ILE A 215 7.88 -6.29 8.07
C ILE A 215 7.44 -7.44 7.15
N VAL A 216 8.14 -8.55 7.22
CA VAL A 216 7.71 -9.82 6.63
C VAL A 216 7.30 -10.77 7.76
N ARG A 217 6.11 -11.37 7.65
CA ARG A 217 5.64 -12.39 8.58
C ARG A 217 5.80 -13.79 7.98
N ALA A 218 6.38 -14.68 8.76
CA ALA A 218 6.42 -16.09 8.43
C ALA A 218 6.06 -16.92 9.69
N GLY A 219 4.97 -17.67 9.63
CA GLY A 219 4.41 -18.34 10.80
C GLY A 219 4.11 -17.32 11.92
N ASN A 220 4.60 -17.60 13.12
CA ASN A 220 4.43 -16.75 14.32
C ASN A 220 5.62 -15.78 14.52
N LYS A 221 6.36 -15.45 13.46
CA LYS A 221 7.52 -14.57 13.54
C LYS A 221 7.38 -13.39 12.59
N LEU A 222 7.88 -12.24 13.04
CA LEU A 222 8.03 -11.00 12.29
C LEU A 222 9.51 -10.78 12.00
N TYR A 223 9.86 -10.59 10.74
CA TYR A 223 11.22 -10.34 10.26
C TYR A 223 11.33 -8.87 9.86
N VAL A 224 12.20 -8.15 10.54
CA VAL A 224 12.43 -6.71 10.35
C VAL A 224 13.86 -6.52 9.85
N THR A 225 14.03 -6.22 8.57
CA THR A 225 15.34 -5.92 8.00
C THR A 225 15.76 -4.51 8.39
N THR A 226 16.93 -4.38 8.96
CA THR A 226 17.50 -3.08 9.30
C THR A 226 18.43 -2.60 8.20
N ARG A 227 18.75 -1.31 8.18
CA ARG A 227 19.60 -0.72 7.15
C ARG A 227 21.03 -1.29 7.14
N ASP A 228 21.61 -1.54 8.31
CA ASP A 228 23.04 -1.84 8.47
C ASP A 228 23.38 -2.84 9.59
N GLN A 229 22.39 -3.39 10.30
CA GLN A 229 22.59 -4.32 11.42
C GLN A 229 21.87 -5.66 11.25
N GLY A 230 21.58 -6.05 10.00
CA GLY A 230 20.95 -7.34 9.69
C GLY A 230 19.45 -7.38 9.97
N ILE A 231 18.95 -8.50 10.45
CA ILE A 231 17.50 -8.75 10.63
C ILE A 231 17.20 -8.95 12.12
N VAL A 232 16.21 -8.21 12.62
CA VAL A 232 15.60 -8.44 13.92
C VAL A 232 14.42 -9.40 13.74
N VAL A 233 14.35 -10.44 14.55
CA VAL A 233 13.23 -11.40 14.55
C VAL A 233 12.45 -11.26 15.85
N LEU A 234 11.15 -11.06 15.72
CA LEU A 234 10.22 -10.88 16.84
C LEU A 234 9.14 -11.96 16.78
N ALA A 235 8.48 -12.22 17.91
CA ALA A 235 7.23 -12.98 17.91
C ALA A 235 6.09 -12.13 17.33
N ALA A 236 5.22 -12.74 16.51
CA ALA A 236 4.00 -12.09 16.02
C ALA A 236 2.89 -12.29 17.06
N LYS A 237 2.98 -11.55 18.18
CA LYS A 237 2.02 -11.60 19.28
C LYS A 237 1.86 -10.25 19.94
N PRO A 238 0.72 -9.96 20.60
CA PRO A 238 0.41 -8.66 21.19
C PRO A 238 1.05 -8.43 22.58
N GLU A 239 1.97 -9.27 23.00
CA GLU A 239 2.69 -9.23 24.30
C GLU A 239 4.21 -9.46 24.14
#